data_13f4b39a57a9bae0b6c60abeda11dbcb
#
_entry.id   13f4b39a57a9bae0b6c60abeda11dbcb
#
_cell.length_a   1.000
_cell.length_b   1.000
_cell.length_c   1.000
_cell.angle_alpha   90.00
_cell.angle_beta   90.00
_cell.angle_gamma   90.00
#
_symmetry.space_group_name_H-M   'P 1'
#
loop_
_entity.id
_entity.type
_entity.pdbx_description
1 polymer ?
#
loop_
_entity_poly.entity_id
_entity_poly.type
_entity_poly.pdbx_seq_one_letter_code
_entity_poly.pdbx_strand_id
1 'polypeptide(L)'
;MGGLLALAGFALAQDTSSQDFTLAQIKTGGDMFARHCSHCHGVRMVKPEVGFNLREFPSDQRERFVNSVIKGKNAMPPWGGLLTPDEIDALWAYVIAGERN
;
A
#
# COMPACT_ATOMS: atom_id res chain seq x y z
N MET A 1 -7.64 -39.57 16.45
CA MET A 1 -7.55 -39.12 16.29
C MET A 1 -7.55 -38.08 16.07
N GLY A 2 -7.40 -37.71 16.19
CA GLY A 2 -7.53 -36.77 16.01
C GLY A 2 -7.25 -35.80 15.72
N GLY A 3 -6.90 -35.54 15.67
CA GLY A 3 -6.79 -34.65 15.45
C GLY A 3 -6.70 -33.73 15.14
N LEU A 4 -6.61 -33.69 15.21
CA LEU A 4 -6.52 -32.89 14.90
C LEU A 4 -6.51 -31.89 14.69
N LEU A 5 -6.44 -31.72 14.74
CA LEU A 5 -6.48 -30.86 14.53
C LEU A 5 -6.35 -29.87 14.50
N ALA A 6 -6.05 -29.76 14.65
CA ALA A 6 -6.00 -28.81 14.64
C ALA A 6 -5.75 -28.02 14.22
N LEU A 7 -5.63 -27.91 14.12
CA LEU A 7 -5.45 -27.04 13.68
C LEU A 7 -5.63 -26.09 13.47
N ALA A 8 -5.87 -26.17 13.67
CA ALA A 8 -6.18 -25.37 13.46
C ALA A 8 -5.94 -24.37 13.63
N GLY A 9 -5.81 -24.17 14.09
CA GLY A 9 -5.68 -23.12 14.33
C GLY A 9 -5.00 -22.36 13.83
N PHE A 10 -4.70 -22.46 13.38
CA PHE A 10 -4.26 -21.63 12.83
C PHE A 10 -4.51 -20.77 12.25
N ALA A 11 -4.77 -20.85 12.29
CA ALA A 11 -5.09 -20.09 11.81
C ALA A 11 -5.29 -19.00 12.14
N LEU A 12 -5.24 -19.04 12.55
CA LEU A 12 -5.40 -18.13 12.83
C LEU A 12 -4.80 -17.23 12.95
N ALA A 13 -4.58 -17.56 13.15
CA ALA A 13 -3.94 -16.44 13.69
C ALA A 13 -3.59 -15.45 12.67
N GLN A 14 -4.40 -15.22 11.94
CA GLN A 14 -4.21 -14.21 10.97
C GLN A 14 -4.05 -12.90 11.63
N ASP A 15 -2.92 -12.36 11.52
CA ASP A 15 -2.65 -11.01 11.97
C ASP A 15 -3.34 -10.07 10.99
N THR A 16 -4.26 -9.27 11.49
CA THR A 16 -4.99 -8.36 10.63
C THR A 16 -4.14 -7.26 10.04
N SER A 17 -2.97 -7.00 10.63
CA SER A 17 -2.04 -6.04 10.04
C SER A 17 -1.21 -6.66 8.93
N SER A 18 -1.26 -7.97 8.82
CA SER A 18 -0.55 -8.69 7.77
C SER A 18 -1.39 -8.68 6.49
N GLN A 19 -0.78 -8.33 5.39
CA GLN A 19 -1.47 -8.28 4.12
C GLN A 19 -0.69 -9.07 3.09
N ASP A 20 -1.41 -9.87 2.33
CA ASP A 20 -0.81 -10.72 1.32
C ASP A 20 -0.73 -9.99 0.00
N PHE A 21 0.42 -9.47 -0.31
CA PHE A 21 0.67 -8.84 -1.60
C PHE A 21 1.57 -9.74 -2.43
N THR A 22 1.29 -9.85 -3.72
CA THR A 22 2.19 -10.55 -4.62
C THR A 22 3.37 -9.66 -4.98
N LEU A 23 4.48 -10.28 -5.34
CA LEU A 23 5.65 -9.52 -5.79
C LEU A 23 5.32 -8.75 -7.06
N ALA A 24 4.52 -9.32 -7.95
CA ALA A 24 4.12 -8.63 -9.17
C ALA A 24 3.30 -7.39 -8.84
N GLN A 25 2.42 -7.48 -7.87
CA GLN A 25 1.61 -6.34 -7.45
C GLN A 25 2.48 -5.22 -6.87
N ILE A 26 3.42 -5.60 -6.02
CA ILE A 26 4.35 -4.62 -5.41
C ILE A 26 5.18 -3.94 -6.50
N LYS A 27 5.65 -4.72 -7.48
CA LYS A 27 6.44 -4.15 -8.57
C LYS A 27 5.62 -3.19 -9.40
N THR A 28 4.40 -3.56 -9.75
CA THR A 28 3.51 -2.68 -10.49
C THR A 28 3.29 -1.37 -9.74
N GLY A 29 3.03 -1.48 -8.44
CA GLY A 29 2.85 -0.30 -7.61
C GLY A 29 4.09 0.57 -7.55
N GLY A 30 5.25 -0.05 -7.46
CA GLY A 30 6.51 0.68 -7.46
C GLY A 30 6.77 1.42 -8.75
N ASP A 31 6.46 0.80 -9.88
CA ASP A 31 6.62 1.45 -11.19
C ASP A 31 5.68 2.65 -11.31
N MET A 32 4.46 2.50 -10.84
CA MET A 32 3.50 3.59 -10.87
C MET A 32 3.88 4.71 -9.92
N PHE A 33 4.34 4.34 -8.73
CA PHE A 33 4.81 5.33 -7.77
C PHE A 33 5.94 6.16 -8.36
N ALA A 34 6.88 5.49 -9.02
CA ALA A 34 8.03 6.18 -9.62
C ALA A 34 7.58 7.18 -10.67
N ARG A 35 6.56 6.84 -11.46
CA ARG A 35 6.10 7.72 -12.54
C ARG A 35 5.24 8.87 -12.06
N HIS A 36 4.41 8.63 -11.03
CA HIS A 36 3.35 9.58 -10.71
C HIS A 36 3.46 10.21 -9.34
N CYS A 37 4.19 9.60 -8.43
CA CYS A 37 4.15 10.00 -7.02
C CYS A 37 5.50 10.47 -6.49
N SER A 38 6.59 9.96 -7.05
CA SER A 38 7.91 10.21 -6.49
C SER A 38 8.33 11.68 -6.60
N HIS A 39 7.74 12.41 -7.52
CA HIS A 39 8.06 13.83 -7.68
C HIS A 39 7.87 14.61 -6.38
N CYS A 40 6.81 14.29 -5.65
CA CYS A 40 6.53 14.95 -4.38
C CYS A 40 6.88 14.09 -3.18
N HIS A 41 6.66 12.78 -3.28
CA HIS A 41 6.84 11.88 -2.15
C HIS A 41 8.25 11.29 -2.05
N GLY A 42 9.12 11.63 -2.98
CA GLY A 42 10.50 11.17 -2.97
C GLY A 42 10.68 9.85 -3.68
N VAL A 43 11.84 9.69 -4.30
CA VAL A 43 12.19 8.43 -4.93
C VAL A 43 12.19 7.34 -3.86
N ARG A 44 11.45 6.27 -4.10
CA ARG A 44 11.31 5.17 -3.15
C ARG A 44 10.78 5.64 -1.79
N MET A 45 9.99 6.73 -1.81
CA MET A 45 9.41 7.33 -0.61
C MET A 45 10.44 7.86 0.37
N VAL A 46 11.64 8.16 -0.10
CA VAL A 46 12.71 8.69 0.75
C VAL A 46 12.81 10.18 0.54
N LYS A 47 12.95 10.92 1.62
CA LYS A 47 13.14 12.37 1.58
C LYS A 47 12.02 13.06 0.79
N PRO A 48 10.78 12.95 1.25
CA PRO A 48 9.68 13.59 0.54
C PRO A 48 9.87 15.10 0.48
N GLU A 49 9.52 15.67 -0.67
CA GLU A 49 9.58 17.13 -0.83
C GLU A 49 8.47 17.80 -0.03
N VAL A 50 7.30 17.18 0.01
CA VAL A 50 6.17 17.72 0.74
C VAL A 50 5.43 16.56 1.39
N GLY A 51 4.74 16.91 2.47
CA GLY A 51 3.77 16.02 3.05
C GLY A 51 4.36 14.94 3.92
N PHE A 52 3.59 13.93 4.05
CA PHE A 52 3.77 12.86 5.00
C PHE A 52 4.77 11.83 4.48
N ASN A 53 5.53 11.26 5.40
CA ASN A 53 6.44 10.17 5.04
C ASN A 53 5.63 8.90 4.82
N LEU A 54 5.47 8.50 3.56
CA LEU A 54 4.63 7.35 3.24
C LEU A 54 5.17 6.03 3.77
N ARG A 55 6.46 5.96 4.07
CA ARG A 55 7.00 4.75 4.68
C ARG A 55 6.46 4.50 6.08
N GLU A 56 5.85 5.53 6.68
CA GLU A 56 5.25 5.43 8.00
C GLU A 56 3.73 5.39 7.94
N PHE A 57 3.15 5.25 6.75
CA PHE A 57 1.70 5.21 6.64
C PHE A 57 1.16 3.99 7.38
N PRO A 58 0.12 4.16 8.20
CA PRO A 58 -0.42 3.06 8.99
C PRO A 58 -1.00 1.96 8.09
N SER A 59 -0.57 0.73 8.33
CA SER A 59 -0.97 -0.39 7.48
C SER A 59 -2.42 -0.79 7.66
N ASP A 60 -3.08 -0.30 8.71
CA ASP A 60 -4.48 -0.59 8.95
C ASP A 60 -5.41 0.52 8.47
N GLN A 61 -4.90 1.46 7.67
CA GLN A 61 -5.71 2.58 7.19
C GLN A 61 -5.75 2.63 5.67
N ARG A 62 -5.99 1.48 5.06
CA ARG A 62 -6.06 1.39 3.61
C ARG A 62 -7.12 2.32 3.02
N GLU A 63 -8.27 2.41 3.65
CA GLU A 63 -9.36 3.23 3.13
C GLU A 63 -8.96 4.70 3.07
N ARG A 64 -8.26 5.18 4.09
CA ARG A 64 -7.77 6.56 4.09
C ARG A 64 -6.79 6.80 2.94
N PHE A 65 -5.91 5.84 2.69
CA PHE A 65 -4.97 5.92 1.58
C PHE A 65 -5.71 5.99 0.25
N VAL A 66 -6.63 5.06 0.02
CA VAL A 66 -7.38 4.99 -1.23
C VAL A 66 -8.16 6.27 -1.46
N ASN A 67 -8.84 6.78 -0.43
CA ASN A 67 -9.60 8.01 -0.57
C ASN A 67 -8.71 9.21 -0.90
N SER A 68 -7.53 9.29 -0.29
CA SER A 68 -6.62 10.38 -0.58
C SER A 68 -6.10 10.33 -2.01
N VAL A 69 -5.83 9.13 -2.52
CA VAL A 69 -5.36 8.99 -3.90
C VAL A 69 -6.48 9.33 -4.87
N ILE A 70 -7.69 8.84 -4.62
CA ILE A 70 -8.81 9.06 -5.53
C ILE A 70 -9.23 10.54 -5.57
N LYS A 71 -9.36 11.14 -4.41
CA LYS A 71 -9.95 12.47 -4.28
C LYS A 71 -8.92 13.59 -4.20
N GLY A 72 -7.67 13.24 -3.96
CA GLY A 72 -6.65 14.22 -3.66
C GLY A 72 -6.78 14.72 -2.24
N LYS A 73 -5.76 15.42 -1.78
CA LYS A 73 -5.78 15.99 -0.44
C LYS A 73 -4.79 17.14 -0.38
N ASN A 74 -5.28 18.31 -0.02
CA ASN A 74 -4.45 19.53 0.02
C ASN A 74 -3.81 19.74 -1.35
N ALA A 75 -2.49 19.80 -1.45
CA ALA A 75 -1.80 20.02 -2.72
C ALA A 75 -1.71 18.76 -3.58
N MET A 76 -2.06 17.61 -3.03
CA MET A 76 -2.02 16.36 -3.79
C MET A 76 -3.22 16.30 -4.74
N PRO A 77 -2.98 16.14 -6.05
CA PRO A 77 -4.09 16.10 -6.99
C PRO A 77 -4.86 14.78 -6.91
N PRO A 78 -6.10 14.76 -7.42
CA PRO A 78 -6.88 13.53 -7.44
C PRO A 78 -6.46 12.62 -8.59
N TRP A 79 -6.36 11.33 -8.32
CA TRP A 79 -5.93 10.35 -9.31
C TRP A 79 -7.03 9.37 -9.69
N GLY A 80 -8.23 9.50 -9.10
CA GLY A 80 -9.30 8.54 -9.33
C GLY A 80 -9.77 8.43 -10.76
N GLY A 81 -9.59 9.49 -11.54
CA GLY A 81 -9.96 9.45 -12.97
C GLY A 81 -8.85 8.94 -13.86
N LEU A 82 -7.66 8.71 -13.32
CA LEU A 82 -6.49 8.33 -14.09
C LEU A 82 -6.00 6.92 -13.78
N LEU A 83 -6.28 6.42 -12.60
CA LEU A 83 -5.81 5.11 -12.16
C LEU A 83 -6.99 4.19 -11.94
N THR A 84 -6.84 2.93 -12.35
CA THR A 84 -7.86 1.93 -12.10
C THR A 84 -7.81 1.48 -10.64
N PRO A 85 -8.89 0.86 -10.14
CA PRO A 85 -8.85 0.32 -8.79
C PRO A 85 -7.71 -0.67 -8.56
N ASP A 86 -7.40 -1.50 -9.56
CA ASP A 86 -6.29 -2.44 -9.42
C ASP A 86 -4.95 -1.73 -9.32
N GLU A 87 -4.81 -0.63 -10.04
CA GLU A 87 -3.59 0.16 -9.97
C GLU A 87 -3.44 0.84 -8.62
N ILE A 88 -4.55 1.31 -8.05
CA ILE A 88 -4.52 1.90 -6.72
C ILE A 88 -4.19 0.84 -5.68
N ASP A 89 -4.73 -0.38 -5.84
CA ASP A 89 -4.37 -1.48 -4.95
C ASP A 89 -2.89 -1.80 -5.05
N ALA A 90 -2.32 -1.74 -6.25
CA ALA A 90 -0.90 -1.98 -6.42
C ALA A 90 -0.06 -0.88 -5.75
N LEU A 91 -0.49 0.36 -5.84
CA LEU A 91 0.17 1.45 -5.12
C LEU A 91 0.15 1.20 -3.62
N TRP A 92 -0.98 0.79 -3.10
CA TRP A 92 -1.09 0.46 -1.67
C TRP A 92 -0.11 -0.65 -1.30
N ALA A 93 -0.05 -1.71 -2.12
CA ALA A 93 0.88 -2.81 -1.87
C ALA A 93 2.32 -2.31 -1.82
N TYR A 94 2.68 -1.43 -2.73
CA TYR A 94 4.03 -0.88 -2.74
C TYR A 94 4.31 -0.01 -1.51
N VAL A 95 3.37 0.85 -1.14
CA VAL A 95 3.57 1.73 0.00
C VAL A 95 3.75 0.92 1.28
N ILE A 96 2.98 -0.14 1.45
CA ILE A 96 3.03 -0.92 2.69
C ILE A 96 4.17 -1.94 2.70
N ALA A 97 4.46 -2.56 1.57
CA ALA A 97 5.38 -3.70 1.55
C ALA A 97 6.59 -3.52 0.64
N GLY A 98 6.62 -2.50 -0.21
CA GLY A 98 7.64 -2.42 -1.24
C GLY A 98 9.01 -1.98 -0.74
N GLU A 99 9.04 -1.07 0.24
CA GLU A 99 10.31 -0.49 0.68
C GLU A 99 10.50 -0.57 2.19
N ARG A 100 9.59 -1.17 2.90
CA ARG A 100 9.71 -1.29 4.36
C ARG A 100 10.48 -2.55 4.71
N ASN A 101 11.22 -2.47 5.78
CA ASN A 101 11.96 -3.63 6.27
C ASN A 101 11.43 -4.11 7.60
#